data_ce618fb2882b587318e73d9acd87c495
#
_entry.id   ce618fb2882b587318e73d9acd87c495
#
_cell.length_a   1.000
_cell.length_b   1.000
_cell.length_c   1.000
_cell.angle_alpha   90.00
_cell.angle_beta   90.00
_cell.angle_gamma   90.00
#
_symmetry.space_group_name_H-M   'P 1'
#
loop_
_entity.id
_entity.type
_entity.pdbx_description
1 polymer ?
#
loop_
_entity_poly.entity_id
_entity_poly.type
_entity_poly.pdbx_seq_one_letter_code
_entity_poly.pdbx_strand_id
1 'polypeptide(L)'
;MENGIDIVRCSNCSHVFSTYEQEEHYEGYWDDDSSYDLGWWDNAHREIYQDFINKFLTAPSGKILDVGCGLGFFVKRIVDQKPNWEAIGYEISEKAVQFAKDKNGLKNVFSGIVQNSGIEKNSLDMITLWDVIEHIPKPHSLLEYLHSLLKPGGILFLQTPNFPIQLFKAKLKVMLKGMRTDGHYLEAKDHINDYTEKTMRMLSKQTGFQNCKFTILKPIASVSGSQGGSFGSFFKKVYYYVTKILWLFSFKTMNLNNTLFAVLKK
;
A
#
# COMPACT_ATOMS: atom_id res chain seq x y z
N MET A 1 19.43 -13.45 -2.28
CA MET A 1 19.03 -13.78 -3.66
C MET A 1 17.72 -14.53 -3.60
N GLU A 2 16.77 -14.20 -4.43
CA GLU A 2 15.48 -14.88 -4.61
C GLU A 2 15.21 -15.02 -6.10
N ASN A 3 15.04 -16.27 -6.57
CA ASN A 3 14.81 -16.58 -8.00
C ASN A 3 15.86 -15.96 -8.96
N GLY A 4 17.14 -15.93 -8.55
CA GLY A 4 18.23 -15.32 -9.32
C GLY A 4 18.37 -13.81 -9.18
N ILE A 5 17.47 -13.16 -8.46
CA ILE A 5 17.48 -11.71 -8.22
C ILE A 5 18.15 -11.42 -6.88
N ASP A 6 19.12 -10.51 -6.86
CA ASP A 6 19.76 -10.08 -5.63
C ASP A 6 18.91 -9.06 -4.88
N ILE A 7 18.84 -9.23 -3.57
CA ILE A 7 18.27 -8.26 -2.64
C ILE A 7 19.43 -7.67 -1.86
N VAL A 8 19.65 -6.38 -2.04
CA VAL A 8 20.82 -5.69 -1.53
C VAL A 8 20.45 -4.60 -0.53
N ARG A 9 21.39 -4.27 0.35
CA ARG A 9 21.23 -3.19 1.33
C ARG A 9 22.20 -2.08 1.05
N CYS A 10 21.69 -0.87 0.96
CA CYS A 10 22.52 0.33 0.85
C CYS A 10 23.38 0.50 2.11
N SER A 11 24.70 0.65 1.93
CA SER A 11 25.67 0.84 3.03
C SER A 11 25.49 2.18 3.75
N ASN A 12 24.97 3.19 3.05
CA ASN A 12 24.78 4.54 3.58
C ASN A 12 23.48 4.69 4.38
N CYS A 13 22.33 4.33 3.81
CA CYS A 13 21.03 4.57 4.43
C CYS A 13 20.35 3.33 5.00
N SER A 14 20.91 2.13 4.74
CA SER A 14 20.37 0.83 5.12
C SER A 14 19.05 0.47 4.42
N HIS A 15 18.64 1.20 3.38
CA HIS A 15 17.51 0.82 2.56
C HIS A 15 17.82 -0.50 1.84
N VAL A 16 16.81 -1.34 1.73
CA VAL A 16 16.90 -2.63 1.04
C VAL A 16 16.13 -2.54 -0.26
N PHE A 17 16.69 -3.08 -1.31
CA PHE A 17 16.05 -3.06 -2.63
C PHE A 17 16.48 -4.26 -3.45
N SER A 18 15.64 -4.62 -4.40
CA SER A 18 15.90 -5.66 -5.39
C SER A 18 16.77 -5.09 -6.53
N THR A 19 17.66 -5.93 -7.08
CA THR A 19 18.42 -5.57 -8.29
C THR A 19 17.67 -5.88 -9.59
N TYR A 20 16.39 -6.24 -9.48
CA TYR A 20 15.56 -6.45 -10.66
C TYR A 20 15.37 -5.13 -11.41
N GLU A 21 15.78 -5.12 -12.67
CA GLU A 21 15.53 -3.98 -13.55
C GLU A 21 14.08 -4.02 -14.01
N GLN A 22 13.26 -3.21 -13.37
CA GLN A 22 11.88 -3.02 -13.78
C GLN A 22 11.82 -1.83 -14.73
N GLU A 23 11.12 -1.98 -15.84
CA GLU A 23 10.79 -0.88 -16.73
C GLU A 23 10.03 0.21 -15.96
N GLU A 24 9.99 1.44 -16.49
CA GLU A 24 9.52 2.63 -15.75
C GLU A 24 8.09 2.49 -15.20
N HIS A 25 7.31 1.53 -15.69
CA HIS A 25 5.93 1.27 -15.33
C HIS A 25 5.72 -0.20 -14.98
N TYR A 26 5.03 -0.44 -13.88
CA TYR A 26 4.57 -1.77 -13.49
C TYR A 26 3.41 -2.18 -14.42
N GLU A 27 3.74 -2.90 -15.48
CA GLU A 27 2.76 -3.44 -16.41
C GLU A 27 2.30 -4.83 -15.95
N GLY A 28 1.02 -5.12 -16.09
CA GLY A 28 0.51 -6.48 -16.14
C GLY A 28 -0.15 -7.06 -14.91
N TYR A 29 -0.15 -6.42 -13.74
CA TYR A 29 -0.81 -7.00 -12.56
C TYR A 29 -2.32 -7.26 -12.80
N TRP A 30 -3.00 -6.38 -13.53
CA TRP A 30 -4.42 -6.50 -13.87
C TRP A 30 -4.67 -6.99 -15.30
N ASP A 31 -3.62 -7.31 -16.06
CA ASP A 31 -3.74 -7.65 -17.48
C ASP A 31 -3.94 -9.13 -17.75
N ASP A 32 -3.77 -9.98 -16.72
CA ASP A 32 -4.03 -11.41 -16.84
C ASP A 32 -5.52 -11.69 -16.95
N ASP A 33 -5.95 -12.32 -18.06
CA ASP A 33 -7.35 -12.62 -18.40
C ASP A 33 -8.00 -13.72 -17.53
N SER A 34 -7.34 -14.14 -16.44
CA SER A 34 -7.97 -15.08 -15.52
C SER A 34 -9.21 -14.41 -14.92
N SER A 35 -10.34 -15.07 -15.09
CA SER A 35 -11.65 -14.66 -14.56
C SER A 35 -11.56 -14.48 -13.04
N TYR A 36 -11.14 -13.29 -12.63
CA TYR A 36 -11.08 -12.93 -11.22
C TYR A 36 -12.51 -12.89 -10.68
N ASP A 37 -12.80 -13.74 -9.73
CA ASP A 37 -13.88 -13.47 -8.79
C ASP A 37 -13.47 -12.27 -7.93
N LEU A 38 -13.59 -11.07 -8.53
CA LEU A 38 -13.14 -9.81 -7.96
C LEU A 38 -13.93 -9.40 -6.72
N GLY A 39 -15.02 -10.11 -6.41
CA GLY A 39 -15.77 -9.95 -5.18
C GLY A 39 -14.95 -10.32 -3.95
N TRP A 40 -14.00 -11.23 -4.09
CA TRP A 40 -13.14 -11.57 -2.98
C TRP A 40 -12.17 -10.44 -2.61
N TRP A 41 -11.65 -9.70 -3.60
CA TRP A 41 -10.75 -8.57 -3.35
C TRP A 41 -11.44 -7.51 -2.49
N ASP A 42 -12.65 -7.11 -2.88
CA ASP A 42 -13.45 -6.17 -2.09
C ASP A 42 -13.71 -6.70 -0.67
N ASN A 43 -14.09 -7.97 -0.56
CA ASN A 43 -14.33 -8.59 0.73
C ASN A 43 -13.10 -8.64 1.61
N ALA A 44 -11.92 -8.95 1.04
CA ALA A 44 -10.65 -9.01 1.77
C ALA A 44 -10.24 -7.65 2.34
N HIS A 45 -10.45 -6.58 1.57
CA HIS A 45 -10.04 -5.22 1.93
C HIS A 45 -11.11 -4.44 2.69
N ARG A 46 -12.31 -4.98 2.85
CA ARG A 46 -13.45 -4.30 3.48
C ARG A 46 -13.13 -3.70 4.83
N GLU A 47 -12.54 -4.49 5.73
CA GLU A 47 -12.29 -4.06 7.10
C GLU A 47 -11.19 -3.00 7.20
N ILE A 48 -10.13 -3.10 6.39
CA ILE A 48 -9.04 -2.14 6.41
C ILE A 48 -9.47 -0.79 5.83
N TYR A 49 -10.20 -0.80 4.71
CA TYR A 49 -10.73 0.42 4.11
C TYR A 49 -11.73 1.12 5.02
N GLN A 50 -12.60 0.34 5.70
CA GLN A 50 -13.54 0.91 6.66
C GLN A 50 -12.82 1.52 7.88
N ASP A 51 -11.78 0.85 8.39
CA ASP A 51 -10.97 1.35 9.51
C ASP A 51 -10.26 2.66 9.13
N PHE A 52 -9.72 2.73 7.90
CA PHE A 52 -9.13 3.94 7.35
C PHE A 52 -10.15 5.09 7.25
N ILE A 53 -11.31 4.85 6.63
CA ILE A 53 -12.36 5.86 6.45
C ILE A 53 -12.79 6.44 7.80
N ASN A 54 -13.02 5.56 8.79
CA ASN A 54 -13.44 5.98 10.13
C ASN A 54 -12.36 6.80 10.85
N LYS A 55 -11.08 6.50 10.60
CA LYS A 55 -9.95 7.10 11.32
C LYS A 55 -9.48 8.41 10.70
N PHE A 56 -9.52 8.50 9.37
CA PHE A 56 -8.88 9.60 8.64
C PHE A 56 -9.86 10.53 7.92
N LEU A 57 -11.02 10.04 7.44
CA LEU A 57 -12.01 10.87 6.77
C LEU A 57 -13.04 11.41 7.77
N THR A 58 -12.54 12.12 8.80
CA THR A 58 -13.36 12.67 9.89
C THR A 58 -13.90 14.07 9.60
N ALA A 59 -13.27 14.81 8.67
CA ALA A 59 -13.77 16.10 8.23
C ALA A 59 -15.11 15.94 7.47
N PRO A 60 -15.99 16.96 7.52
CA PRO A 60 -17.30 16.90 6.87
C PRO A 60 -17.21 16.81 5.34
N SER A 61 -16.14 17.34 4.75
CA SER A 61 -15.86 17.30 3.32
C SER A 61 -14.36 17.38 3.06
N GLY A 62 -13.93 17.02 1.86
CA GLY A 62 -12.53 17.08 1.43
C GLY A 62 -12.34 16.51 0.05
N LYS A 63 -11.08 16.51 -0.39
CA LYS A 63 -10.66 15.96 -1.68
C LYS A 63 -9.55 14.95 -1.47
N ILE A 64 -9.77 13.73 -1.92
CA ILE A 64 -8.85 12.60 -1.78
C ILE A 64 -8.48 12.02 -3.14
N LEU A 65 -7.21 11.70 -3.30
CA LEU A 65 -6.66 11.00 -4.45
C LEU A 65 -6.12 9.63 -4.01
N ASP A 66 -6.55 8.57 -4.67
CA ASP A 66 -6.00 7.23 -4.53
C ASP A 66 -5.10 6.92 -5.73
N VAL A 67 -3.81 6.74 -5.50
CA VAL A 67 -2.80 6.45 -6.53
C VAL A 67 -2.52 4.95 -6.54
N GLY A 68 -2.63 4.34 -7.72
CA GLY A 68 -2.66 2.87 -7.84
C GLY A 68 -3.99 2.32 -7.33
N CYS A 69 -5.10 2.94 -7.74
CA CYS A 69 -6.43 2.61 -7.21
C CYS A 69 -6.97 1.24 -7.67
N GLY A 70 -6.26 0.55 -8.58
CA GLY A 70 -6.66 -0.73 -9.14
C GLY A 70 -8.09 -0.71 -9.67
N LEU A 71 -8.89 -1.67 -9.23
CA LEU A 71 -10.29 -1.82 -9.60
C LEU A 71 -11.23 -0.76 -8.97
N GLY A 72 -10.70 0.21 -8.23
CA GLY A 72 -11.44 1.32 -7.66
C GLY A 72 -12.28 1.01 -6.42
N PHE A 73 -12.12 -0.14 -5.78
CA PHE A 73 -12.97 -0.50 -4.62
C PHE A 73 -12.84 0.46 -3.43
N PHE A 74 -11.63 0.98 -3.16
CA PHE A 74 -11.45 1.98 -2.11
C PHE A 74 -12.15 3.31 -2.45
N VAL A 75 -11.94 3.79 -3.68
CA VAL A 75 -12.61 5.00 -4.21
C VAL A 75 -14.12 4.86 -4.12
N LYS A 76 -14.67 3.71 -4.53
CA LYS A 76 -16.10 3.42 -4.45
C LYS A 76 -16.63 3.53 -3.03
N ARG A 77 -15.91 2.97 -2.04
CA ARG A 77 -16.34 3.05 -0.63
C ARG A 77 -16.40 4.48 -0.12
N ILE A 78 -15.47 5.34 -0.57
CA ILE A 78 -15.51 6.76 -0.20
C ILE A 78 -16.72 7.43 -0.83
N VAL A 79 -16.95 7.23 -2.14
CA VAL A 79 -18.11 7.78 -2.84
C VAL A 79 -19.42 7.37 -2.17
N ASP A 80 -19.55 6.09 -1.80
CA ASP A 80 -20.76 5.56 -1.20
C ASP A 80 -21.00 6.05 0.25
N GLN A 81 -19.95 6.26 1.03
CA GLN A 81 -20.05 6.54 2.48
C GLN A 81 -19.80 7.99 2.86
N LYS A 82 -19.13 8.74 2.00
CA LYS A 82 -18.70 10.13 2.25
C LYS A 82 -19.07 11.01 1.06
N PRO A 83 -20.36 11.24 0.80
CA PRO A 83 -20.83 11.92 -0.42
C PRO A 83 -20.31 13.35 -0.58
N ASN A 84 -19.85 13.98 0.51
CA ASN A 84 -19.24 15.31 0.47
C ASN A 84 -17.72 15.29 0.25
N TRP A 85 -17.13 14.10 0.08
CA TRP A 85 -15.73 13.95 -0.29
C TRP A 85 -15.61 13.71 -1.81
N GLU A 86 -14.81 14.52 -2.47
CA GLU A 86 -14.43 14.26 -3.85
C GLU A 86 -13.32 13.20 -3.86
N ALA A 87 -13.64 12.00 -4.31
CA ALA A 87 -12.68 10.91 -4.43
C ALA A 87 -12.26 10.73 -5.89
N ILE A 88 -10.94 10.73 -6.12
CA ILE A 88 -10.30 10.57 -7.43
C ILE A 88 -9.41 9.35 -7.37
N GLY A 89 -9.37 8.52 -8.43
CA GLY A 89 -8.46 7.40 -8.59
C GLY A 89 -7.56 7.58 -9.81
N TYR A 90 -6.28 7.21 -9.67
CA TYR A 90 -5.35 7.05 -10.78
C TYR A 90 -4.77 5.63 -10.75
N GLU A 91 -4.80 4.96 -11.90
CA GLU A 91 -4.31 3.60 -12.08
C GLU A 91 -3.62 3.49 -13.45
N ILE A 92 -2.52 2.78 -13.52
CA ILE A 92 -1.77 2.61 -14.76
C ILE A 92 -2.48 1.65 -15.72
N SER A 93 -3.13 0.61 -15.21
CA SER A 93 -3.85 -0.38 -16.01
C SER A 93 -5.17 0.18 -16.54
N GLU A 94 -5.28 0.29 -17.85
CA GLU A 94 -6.53 0.70 -18.52
C GLU A 94 -7.67 -0.30 -18.26
N LYS A 95 -7.37 -1.60 -18.19
CA LYS A 95 -8.35 -2.64 -17.89
C LYS A 95 -8.94 -2.47 -16.49
N ALA A 96 -8.10 -2.18 -15.49
CA ALA A 96 -8.57 -1.92 -14.13
C ALA A 96 -9.45 -0.66 -14.06
N VAL A 97 -9.05 0.41 -14.74
CA VAL A 97 -9.85 1.64 -14.83
C VAL A 97 -11.19 1.40 -15.54
N GLN A 98 -11.21 0.63 -16.62
CA GLN A 98 -12.43 0.27 -17.30
C GLN A 98 -13.37 -0.52 -16.38
N PHE A 99 -12.83 -1.50 -15.64
CA PHE A 99 -13.61 -2.21 -14.63
C PHE A 99 -14.18 -1.27 -13.56
N ALA A 100 -13.36 -0.35 -13.03
CA ALA A 100 -13.79 0.62 -12.03
C ALA A 100 -14.96 1.49 -12.53
N LYS A 101 -14.94 1.87 -13.80
CA LYS A 101 -16.03 2.62 -14.44
C LYS A 101 -17.27 1.78 -14.68
N ASP A 102 -17.13 0.62 -15.30
CA ASP A 102 -18.25 -0.19 -15.77
C ASP A 102 -18.94 -0.96 -14.64
N LYS A 103 -18.16 -1.55 -13.74
CA LYS A 103 -18.67 -2.41 -12.67
C LYS A 103 -18.92 -1.66 -11.36
N ASN A 104 -18.02 -0.70 -11.03
CA ASN A 104 -18.15 0.08 -9.82
C ASN A 104 -18.84 1.44 -10.01
N GLY A 105 -19.20 1.81 -11.26
CA GLY A 105 -19.92 3.04 -11.58
C GLY A 105 -19.13 4.33 -11.30
N LEU A 106 -17.80 4.24 -11.24
CA LEU A 106 -16.95 5.36 -10.90
C LEU A 106 -16.69 6.27 -12.11
N LYS A 107 -16.86 7.58 -11.92
CA LYS A 107 -16.62 8.58 -12.98
C LYS A 107 -15.22 9.21 -12.87
N ASN A 108 -14.70 9.36 -11.65
CA ASN A 108 -13.46 10.07 -11.36
C ASN A 108 -12.28 9.11 -11.19
N VAL A 109 -12.18 8.12 -12.08
CA VAL A 109 -11.03 7.20 -12.14
C VAL A 109 -10.40 7.32 -13.52
N PHE A 110 -9.09 7.50 -13.57
CA PHE A 110 -8.33 7.81 -14.77
C PHE A 110 -7.17 6.84 -14.94
N SER A 111 -6.88 6.47 -16.20
CA SER A 111 -5.70 5.67 -16.53
C SER A 111 -4.47 6.54 -16.74
N GLY A 112 -3.31 5.97 -16.43
CA GLY A 112 -2.01 6.57 -16.69
C GLY A 112 -1.24 6.98 -15.44
N ILE A 113 -0.11 7.65 -15.68
CA ILE A 113 0.80 8.08 -14.64
C ILE A 113 0.24 9.33 -13.97
N VAL A 114 0.15 9.31 -12.65
CA VAL A 114 -0.44 10.41 -11.88
C VAL A 114 0.31 11.74 -12.08
N GLN A 115 1.61 11.72 -12.38
CA GLN A 115 2.39 12.92 -12.68
C GLN A 115 1.89 13.68 -13.91
N ASN A 116 1.16 13.01 -14.80
CA ASN A 116 0.56 13.60 -15.98
C ASN A 116 -0.91 13.99 -15.77
N SER A 117 -1.41 13.94 -14.55
CA SER A 117 -2.83 14.12 -14.23
C SER A 117 -3.37 15.53 -14.45
N GLY A 118 -2.50 16.54 -14.42
CA GLY A 118 -2.94 17.94 -14.42
C GLY A 118 -3.65 18.39 -13.15
N ILE A 119 -3.64 17.59 -12.08
CA ILE A 119 -4.23 17.96 -10.79
C ILE A 119 -3.52 19.20 -10.26
N GLU A 120 -4.31 20.18 -9.83
CA GLU A 120 -3.81 21.45 -9.32
C GLU A 120 -2.98 21.26 -8.03
N LYS A 121 -1.86 21.99 -7.93
CA LYS A 121 -1.04 22.00 -6.72
C LYS A 121 -1.83 22.57 -5.53
N ASN A 122 -1.54 22.05 -4.33
CA ASN A 122 -2.19 22.46 -3.08
C ASN A 122 -3.74 22.34 -3.11
N SER A 123 -4.26 21.35 -3.84
CA SER A 123 -5.71 21.16 -4.01
C SER A 123 -6.26 19.97 -3.20
N LEU A 124 -5.42 19.02 -2.80
CA LEU A 124 -5.85 17.79 -2.14
C LEU A 124 -5.71 17.86 -0.62
N ASP A 125 -6.69 17.36 0.08
CA ASP A 125 -6.64 17.19 1.55
C ASP A 125 -5.93 15.90 1.94
N MET A 126 -6.04 14.87 1.09
CA MET A 126 -5.48 13.55 1.33
C MET A 126 -5.07 12.85 0.04
N ILE A 127 -4.01 12.05 0.15
CA ILE A 127 -3.59 11.12 -0.90
C ILE A 127 -3.37 9.75 -0.25
N THR A 128 -3.72 8.67 -0.95
CA THR A 128 -3.48 7.29 -0.52
C THR A 128 -2.68 6.50 -1.54
N LEU A 129 -1.80 5.61 -1.03
CA LEU A 129 -1.12 4.55 -1.77
C LEU A 129 -1.31 3.24 -1.00
N TRP A 130 -2.00 2.28 -1.61
CA TRP A 130 -2.24 0.96 -1.03
C TRP A 130 -1.40 -0.07 -1.76
N ASP A 131 -0.29 -0.53 -1.15
CA ASP A 131 0.68 -1.47 -1.73
C ASP A 131 1.17 -1.00 -3.12
N VAL A 132 1.70 0.22 -3.20
CA VAL A 132 2.17 0.85 -4.44
C VAL A 132 3.64 1.22 -4.36
N ILE A 133 4.08 1.85 -3.26
CA ILE A 133 5.39 2.48 -3.17
C ILE A 133 6.56 1.49 -3.29
N GLU A 134 6.36 0.24 -2.92
CA GLU A 134 7.32 -0.86 -3.07
C GLU A 134 7.62 -1.21 -4.51
N HIS A 135 6.68 -0.95 -5.41
CA HIS A 135 6.80 -1.23 -6.85
C HIS A 135 7.39 -0.07 -7.65
N ILE A 136 7.59 1.10 -7.04
CA ILE A 136 7.99 2.32 -7.74
C ILE A 136 9.51 2.44 -7.84
N PRO A 137 10.13 2.43 -9.04
CA PRO A 137 11.58 2.53 -9.21
C PRO A 137 12.16 3.86 -8.71
N LYS A 138 11.44 4.95 -8.88
CA LYS A 138 11.87 6.32 -8.52
C LYS A 138 10.92 6.93 -7.46
N PRO A 139 10.90 6.40 -6.21
CA PRO A 139 9.92 6.81 -5.21
C PRO A 139 10.06 8.28 -4.78
N HIS A 140 11.27 8.87 -4.87
CA HIS A 140 11.48 10.28 -4.55
C HIS A 140 10.66 11.20 -5.46
N SER A 141 10.77 11.04 -6.78
CA SER A 141 10.06 11.89 -7.74
C SER A 141 8.53 11.77 -7.61
N LEU A 142 8.03 10.55 -7.35
CA LEU A 142 6.60 10.36 -7.07
C LEU A 142 6.18 11.12 -5.80
N LEU A 143 6.88 10.91 -4.68
CA LEU A 143 6.50 11.54 -3.42
C LEU A 143 6.64 13.06 -3.43
N GLU A 144 7.66 13.62 -4.09
CA GLU A 144 7.78 15.07 -4.30
C GLU A 144 6.60 15.64 -5.10
N TYR A 145 6.21 14.94 -6.17
CA TYR A 145 5.03 15.32 -6.94
C TYR A 145 3.76 15.27 -6.08
N LEU A 146 3.51 14.17 -5.38
CA LEU A 146 2.34 14.02 -4.50
C LEU A 146 2.33 15.05 -3.36
N HIS A 147 3.51 15.34 -2.78
CA HIS A 147 3.66 16.42 -1.81
C HIS A 147 3.21 17.77 -2.39
N SER A 148 3.54 18.05 -3.66
CA SER A 148 3.12 19.31 -4.31
C SER A 148 1.61 19.45 -4.43
N LEU A 149 0.88 18.35 -4.62
CA LEU A 149 -0.58 18.32 -4.77
C LEU A 149 -1.33 18.56 -3.46
N LEU A 150 -0.74 18.15 -2.33
CA LEU A 150 -1.37 18.30 -1.03
C LEU A 150 -1.47 19.78 -0.61
N LYS A 151 -2.57 20.15 0.01
CA LYS A 151 -2.73 21.42 0.74
C LYS A 151 -1.73 21.49 1.91
N PRO A 152 -1.37 22.68 2.40
CA PRO A 152 -0.69 22.81 3.68
C PRO A 152 -1.46 22.08 4.78
N GLY A 153 -0.77 21.18 5.50
CA GLY A 153 -1.39 20.32 6.51
C GLY A 153 -2.11 19.08 5.98
N GLY A 154 -2.20 18.91 4.66
CA GLY A 154 -2.71 17.70 4.03
C GLY A 154 -1.82 16.48 4.31
N ILE A 155 -2.35 15.29 4.14
CA ILE A 155 -1.65 14.06 4.47
C ILE A 155 -1.55 13.11 3.26
N LEU A 156 -0.40 12.46 3.16
CA LEU A 156 -0.20 11.27 2.36
C LEU A 156 -0.23 10.06 3.30
N PHE A 157 -1.14 9.14 3.04
CA PHE A 157 -1.17 7.83 3.68
C PHE A 157 -0.62 6.80 2.73
N LEU A 158 0.23 5.91 3.23
CA LEU A 158 0.71 4.78 2.44
C LEU A 158 0.75 3.49 3.25
N GLN A 159 0.44 2.40 2.55
CA GLN A 159 0.59 1.03 2.98
C GLN A 159 1.71 0.39 2.18
N THR A 160 2.55 -0.41 2.84
CA THR A 160 3.61 -1.21 2.19
C THR A 160 4.03 -2.36 3.12
N PRO A 161 4.62 -3.45 2.64
CA PRO A 161 5.15 -4.50 3.50
C PRO A 161 6.15 -3.99 4.54
N ASN A 162 6.08 -4.53 5.75
CA ASN A 162 7.04 -4.24 6.82
C ASN A 162 8.25 -5.16 6.68
N PHE A 163 9.28 -4.73 5.98
CA PHE A 163 10.42 -5.54 5.60
C PHE A 163 11.06 -6.34 6.76
N PRO A 164 11.35 -5.78 7.95
CA PRO A 164 11.90 -6.56 9.06
C PRO A 164 11.06 -7.80 9.43
N ILE A 165 9.75 -7.66 9.38
CA ILE A 165 8.81 -8.75 9.70
C ILE A 165 8.73 -9.74 8.54
N GLN A 166 8.71 -9.24 7.29
CA GLN A 166 8.75 -10.11 6.10
C GLN A 166 10.03 -10.93 6.06
N LEU A 167 11.19 -10.29 6.29
CA LEU A 167 12.49 -10.97 6.34
C LEU A 167 12.54 -12.03 7.44
N PHE A 168 12.02 -11.73 8.64
CA PHE A 168 11.95 -12.71 9.73
C PHE A 168 11.11 -13.93 9.33
N LYS A 169 9.93 -13.72 8.73
CA LYS A 169 9.06 -14.78 8.25
C LYS A 169 9.70 -15.59 7.14
N ALA A 170 10.35 -14.94 6.18
CA ALA A 170 11.09 -15.59 5.11
C ALA A 170 12.19 -16.51 5.67
N LYS A 171 13.02 -16.01 6.58
CA LYS A 171 14.06 -16.80 7.25
C LYS A 171 13.49 -17.99 8.01
N LEU A 172 12.41 -17.79 8.76
CA LEU A 172 11.74 -18.87 9.50
C LEU A 172 11.17 -19.93 8.53
N LYS A 173 10.56 -19.51 7.43
CA LYS A 173 10.04 -20.42 6.40
C LYS A 173 11.15 -21.25 5.77
N VAL A 174 12.28 -20.61 5.43
CA VAL A 174 13.48 -21.30 4.90
C VAL A 174 14.06 -22.27 5.94
N MET A 175 14.16 -21.88 7.19
CA MET A 175 14.68 -22.73 8.27
C MET A 175 13.83 -23.98 8.49
N LEU A 176 12.50 -23.85 8.41
CA LEU A 176 11.56 -24.96 8.68
C LEU A 176 11.32 -25.86 7.47
N LYS A 177 11.37 -25.34 6.26
CA LYS A 177 10.96 -26.04 5.03
C LYS A 177 12.08 -26.21 3.99
N GLY A 178 13.26 -25.66 4.28
CA GLY A 178 14.34 -25.51 3.29
C GLY A 178 14.08 -24.38 2.29
N MET A 179 15.13 -24.00 1.58
CA MET A 179 15.03 -23.02 0.50
C MET A 179 14.50 -23.70 -0.77
N ARG A 180 13.46 -23.16 -1.36
CA ARG A 180 12.89 -23.65 -2.61
C ARG A 180 13.24 -22.67 -3.73
N THR A 181 13.60 -23.18 -4.88
CA THR A 181 13.96 -22.39 -6.06
C THR A 181 12.78 -21.65 -6.69
N ASP A 182 11.56 -22.14 -6.45
CA ASP A 182 10.28 -21.55 -6.88
C ASP A 182 9.59 -20.75 -5.76
N GLY A 183 10.30 -20.49 -4.66
CA GLY A 183 9.72 -19.83 -3.49
C GLY A 183 9.69 -18.30 -3.63
N HIS A 184 8.52 -17.71 -3.47
CA HIS A 184 8.33 -16.28 -3.31
C HIS A 184 8.37 -15.94 -1.81
N TYR A 185 9.50 -15.46 -1.33
CA TYR A 185 9.72 -15.16 0.09
C TYR A 185 9.62 -13.67 0.40
N LEU A 186 10.19 -12.84 -0.47
CA LEU A 186 10.23 -11.39 -0.39
C LEU A 186 9.70 -10.71 -1.66
N GLU A 187 9.28 -11.52 -2.65
CA GLU A 187 8.70 -11.04 -3.91
C GLU A 187 9.65 -10.10 -4.69
N ALA A 188 10.95 -10.45 -4.72
CA ALA A 188 12.03 -9.61 -5.23
C ALA A 188 11.86 -9.13 -6.69
N LYS A 189 11.02 -9.80 -7.48
CA LYS A 189 10.66 -9.38 -8.84
C LYS A 189 9.67 -8.21 -8.84
N ASP A 190 8.74 -8.23 -7.90
CA ASP A 190 7.63 -7.27 -7.85
C ASP A 190 7.91 -6.14 -6.85
N HIS A 191 8.45 -6.48 -5.67
CA HIS A 191 8.85 -5.51 -4.66
C HIS A 191 10.30 -5.08 -4.86
N ILE A 192 10.49 -4.01 -5.60
CA ILE A 192 11.82 -3.46 -5.86
C ILE A 192 12.34 -2.61 -4.69
N ASN A 193 11.47 -2.15 -3.80
CA ASN A 193 11.84 -1.38 -2.61
C ASN A 193 11.28 -2.01 -1.33
N ASP A 194 12.15 -2.36 -0.41
CA ASP A 194 11.82 -2.94 0.88
C ASP A 194 11.94 -1.91 2.01
N TYR A 195 10.80 -1.48 2.54
CA TYR A 195 10.75 -0.38 3.51
C TYR A 195 10.79 -0.86 4.96
N THR A 196 11.55 -0.10 5.75
CA THR A 196 11.50 -0.09 7.21
C THR A 196 10.95 1.24 7.70
N GLU A 197 10.54 1.35 8.97
CA GLU A 197 10.17 2.66 9.53
C GLU A 197 11.27 3.71 9.36
N LYS A 198 12.55 3.30 9.54
CA LYS A 198 13.70 4.18 9.38
C LYS A 198 13.80 4.72 7.96
N THR A 199 13.77 3.84 6.95
CA THR A 199 13.94 4.24 5.56
C THR A 199 12.74 5.01 5.03
N MET A 200 11.53 4.71 5.52
CA MET A 200 10.33 5.48 5.21
C MET A 200 10.38 6.90 5.79
N ARG A 201 10.86 7.08 7.04
CA ARG A 201 11.09 8.41 7.62
C ARG A 201 12.14 9.21 6.84
N MET A 202 13.20 8.54 6.37
CA MET A 202 14.23 9.20 5.56
C MET A 202 13.66 9.67 4.23
N LEU A 203 12.96 8.80 3.51
CA LEU A 203 12.32 9.12 2.23
C LEU A 203 11.32 10.27 2.41
N SER A 204 10.45 10.20 3.41
CA SER A 204 9.50 11.24 3.76
C SER A 204 10.17 12.61 3.96
N LYS A 205 11.25 12.66 4.74
CA LYS A 205 12.00 13.90 4.99
C LYS A 205 12.65 14.45 3.72
N GLN A 206 13.25 13.58 2.91
CA GLN A 206 13.92 13.98 1.66
C GLN A 206 12.95 14.54 0.63
N THR A 207 11.68 14.13 0.66
CA THR A 207 10.62 14.56 -0.27
C THR A 207 9.72 15.68 0.27
N GLY A 208 10.17 16.35 1.35
CA GLY A 208 9.56 17.60 1.83
C GLY A 208 8.50 17.44 2.90
N PHE A 209 8.13 16.22 3.30
CA PHE A 209 7.14 16.04 4.38
C PHE A 209 7.72 16.40 5.74
N GLN A 210 6.97 17.16 6.52
CA GLN A 210 7.38 17.65 7.85
C GLN A 210 7.42 16.52 8.90
N ASN A 211 6.53 15.53 8.75
CA ASN A 211 6.33 14.51 9.76
C ASN A 211 5.95 13.17 9.11
N CYS A 212 6.50 12.09 9.64
CA CYS A 212 6.15 10.73 9.27
C CYS A 212 5.80 9.94 10.54
N LYS A 213 4.52 9.65 10.71
CA LYS A 213 4.01 8.82 11.84
C LYS A 213 3.54 7.48 11.30
N PHE A 214 3.67 6.45 12.13
CA PHE A 214 3.11 5.14 11.83
C PHE A 214 1.81 4.91 12.59
N THR A 215 0.99 4.07 12.03
CA THR A 215 -0.29 3.68 12.61
C THR A 215 -0.52 2.19 12.40
N ILE A 216 -1.56 1.67 12.99
CA ILE A 216 -2.02 0.29 12.80
C ILE A 216 -3.46 0.35 12.31
N LEU A 217 -3.74 -0.35 11.21
CA LEU A 217 -5.08 -0.62 10.72
C LEU A 217 -5.37 -2.12 10.81
N LYS A 218 -6.63 -2.47 10.64
CA LYS A 218 -7.05 -3.87 10.56
C LYS A 218 -6.35 -4.58 9.41
N PRO A 219 -6.01 -5.86 9.56
CA PRO A 219 -5.35 -6.61 8.50
C PRO A 219 -6.31 -6.89 7.34
N ILE A 220 -5.75 -7.03 6.15
CA ILE A 220 -6.46 -7.59 5.00
C ILE A 220 -6.87 -9.03 5.35
N ALA A 221 -8.13 -9.37 5.15
CA ALA A 221 -8.64 -10.70 5.39
C ALA A 221 -7.94 -11.73 4.48
N SER A 222 -7.81 -12.97 4.94
CA SER A 222 -7.27 -14.04 4.09
C SER A 222 -8.23 -14.32 2.94
N VAL A 223 -7.70 -14.21 1.77
CA VAL A 223 -8.38 -14.54 0.52
C VAL A 223 -8.00 -15.95 0.08
N SER A 224 -8.13 -16.91 0.87
CA SER A 224 -7.92 -18.27 0.40
C SER A 224 -9.27 -18.96 0.20
N GLY A 225 -9.67 -19.06 -1.03
CA GLY A 225 -10.52 -20.14 -1.51
C GLY A 225 -9.86 -21.51 -1.36
N SER A 226 -8.62 -21.58 -0.88
CA SER A 226 -7.88 -22.79 -0.58
C SER A 226 -7.63 -22.89 0.92
N GLN A 227 -8.41 -23.72 1.61
CA GLN A 227 -8.08 -24.44 2.86
C GLN A 227 -7.63 -23.66 4.11
N GLY A 228 -7.65 -22.33 4.14
CA GLY A 228 -7.39 -21.57 5.36
C GLY A 228 -8.66 -21.16 6.08
N GLY A 229 -9.59 -22.07 6.30
CA GLY A 229 -10.89 -21.86 6.93
C GLY A 229 -10.87 -20.93 8.15
N SER A 230 -11.95 -20.78 8.85
CA SER A 230 -12.17 -19.86 9.98
C SER A 230 -11.00 -19.78 11.01
N PHE A 231 -10.17 -20.83 11.08
CA PHE A 231 -8.99 -20.96 11.92
C PHE A 231 -7.84 -20.00 11.52
N GLY A 232 -7.52 -19.88 10.24
CA GLY A 232 -6.48 -18.94 9.76
C GLY A 232 -6.88 -17.47 9.95
N SER A 233 -8.16 -17.18 9.77
CA SER A 233 -8.73 -15.85 10.05
C SER A 233 -8.67 -15.52 11.54
N PHE A 234 -8.93 -16.49 12.41
CA PHE A 234 -8.83 -16.33 13.87
C PHE A 234 -7.39 -15.98 14.30
N PHE A 235 -6.38 -16.74 13.82
CA PHE A 235 -4.97 -16.44 14.12
C PHE A 235 -4.52 -15.07 13.63
N LYS A 236 -4.95 -14.64 12.46
CA LYS A 236 -4.65 -13.29 11.97
C LYS A 236 -5.25 -12.21 12.89
N LYS A 237 -6.48 -12.40 13.35
CA LYS A 237 -7.12 -11.48 14.30
C LYS A 237 -6.38 -11.45 15.64
N VAL A 238 -6.03 -12.61 16.19
CA VAL A 238 -5.24 -12.70 17.44
C VAL A 238 -3.89 -11.99 17.27
N TYR A 239 -3.16 -12.30 16.21
CA TYR A 239 -1.89 -11.64 15.90
C TYR A 239 -2.04 -10.12 15.83
N TYR A 240 -3.06 -9.64 15.12
CA TYR A 240 -3.37 -8.21 15.03
C TYR A 240 -3.59 -7.56 16.40
N TYR A 241 -4.41 -8.16 17.27
CA TYR A 241 -4.68 -7.59 18.59
C TYR A 241 -3.44 -7.61 19.48
N VAL A 242 -2.67 -8.70 19.46
CA VAL A 242 -1.42 -8.80 20.21
C VAL A 242 -0.41 -7.75 19.76
N THR A 243 -0.17 -7.62 18.45
CA THR A 243 0.77 -6.62 17.92
C THR A 243 0.29 -5.20 18.18
N LYS A 244 -1.01 -4.93 18.10
CA LYS A 244 -1.61 -3.64 18.43
C LYS A 244 -1.43 -3.28 19.91
N ILE A 245 -1.63 -4.22 20.81
CA ILE A 245 -1.42 -4.04 22.24
C ILE A 245 0.06 -3.75 22.52
N LEU A 246 0.99 -4.55 21.99
CA LEU A 246 2.42 -4.32 22.13
C LEU A 246 2.85 -2.96 21.59
N TRP A 247 2.30 -2.55 20.45
CA TRP A 247 2.56 -1.24 19.87
C TRP A 247 2.09 -0.09 20.76
N LEU A 248 0.92 -0.22 21.39
CA LEU A 248 0.40 0.78 22.33
C LEU A 248 1.24 0.84 23.60
N PHE A 249 1.55 -0.31 24.21
CA PHE A 249 2.36 -0.38 25.43
C PHE A 249 3.81 0.05 25.23
N SER A 250 4.35 -0.11 24.03
CA SER A 250 5.70 0.40 23.68
C SER A 250 5.72 1.88 23.32
N PHE A 251 4.69 2.65 23.59
CA PHE A 251 4.54 4.03 23.16
C PHE A 251 4.72 4.22 21.65
N LYS A 252 4.21 3.26 20.88
CA LYS A 252 4.26 3.25 19.40
C LYS A 252 5.66 3.12 18.80
N THR A 253 6.58 2.51 19.54
CA THR A 253 7.97 2.27 19.08
C THR A 253 8.18 0.87 18.53
N MET A 254 7.41 -0.13 18.98
CA MET A 254 7.56 -1.52 18.57
C MET A 254 6.46 -1.90 17.57
N ASN A 255 6.76 -1.77 16.29
CA ASN A 255 5.83 -2.13 15.21
C ASN A 255 6.13 -3.55 14.69
N LEU A 256 5.39 -4.52 15.20
CA LEU A 256 5.48 -5.94 14.81
C LEU A 256 4.44 -6.34 13.76
N ASN A 257 3.71 -5.38 13.18
CA ASN A 257 2.77 -5.69 12.12
C ASN A 257 3.47 -6.12 10.85
N ASN A 258 2.80 -6.96 10.09
CA ASN A 258 3.25 -7.43 8.78
C ASN A 258 3.32 -6.31 7.74
N THR A 259 2.59 -5.25 7.95
CA THR A 259 2.41 -4.11 7.06
C THR A 259 2.77 -2.81 7.78
N LEU A 260 3.49 -1.93 7.10
CA LEU A 260 3.70 -0.55 7.52
C LEU A 260 2.55 0.32 7.02
N PHE A 261 1.96 1.07 7.92
CA PHE A 261 1.02 2.14 7.59
C PHE A 261 1.65 3.46 8.00
N ALA A 262 2.08 4.24 7.02
CA ALA A 262 2.72 5.52 7.27
C ALA A 262 1.78 6.68 6.90
N VAL A 263 1.83 7.73 7.74
CA VAL A 263 1.08 8.97 7.59
C VAL A 263 2.09 10.10 7.52
N LEU A 264 2.26 10.66 6.32
CA LEU A 264 3.17 11.74 6.03
C LEU A 264 2.39 13.05 5.97
N LYS A 265 2.82 14.07 6.69
CA LYS A 265 2.15 15.37 6.73
C LYS A 265 2.96 16.42 5.97
N LYS A 266 2.29 17.16 5.08
CA LYS A 266 2.83 18.35 4.43
C LYS A 266 2.87 19.55 5.37
#